data_d96155ac4fa910b6b3ba346f7bcb37a4
#
_entry.id   d96155ac4fa910b6b3ba346f7bcb37a4
#
_cell.length_a   1.000
_cell.length_b   1.000
_cell.length_c   1.000
_cell.angle_alpha   90.00
_cell.angle_beta   90.00
_cell.angle_gamma   90.00
#
_symmetry.space_group_name_H-M   'P 1'
#
loop_
_entity.id
_entity.type
_entity.pdbx_description
1 polymer ?
#
loop_
_entity_poly.entity_id
_entity_poly.type
_entity_poly.pdbx_seq_one_letter_code
_entity_poly.pdbx_strand_id
1 'polypeptide(L)'
;MRRIAVTGANGYLASLVQLYNKDRFEFVRVSRRDVDYTDLDAVRAYFNGLDFDIMFHTAANATTADCENDPAGTHRVNTEAAIEIARICRERDRRMIFISTEQIFNGKTEPGPFTEDVEPASVTNYGIQKAEVDTWMQENMDDYLVLRFSWMFGMALPHVKPSPGIVGNVVKALATDTPTLFTVNEKRCMTYAQHLADQFGAIAELPSGVYHFASDNDLCTYDAARLVAGKLVEAGIATPERVERCILPNTERYADRFRDFRLDAAKIRAAGIELGTFEEDIDRCLADFGWR
;
A
#
# COMPACT_ATOMS: atom_id res chain seq x y z
N MET A 1 21.27 -8.39 15.47
CA MET A 1 20.11 -8.29 14.54
C MET A 1 19.43 -6.98 14.84
N ARG A 2 19.11 -6.14 13.82
CA ARG A 2 18.39 -4.88 14.10
C ARG A 2 16.97 -5.19 14.52
N ARG A 3 16.46 -4.36 15.43
CA ARG A 3 15.10 -4.46 15.98
C ARG A 3 14.18 -3.52 15.23
N ILE A 4 13.12 -4.06 14.65
CA ILE A 4 12.11 -3.27 13.93
C ILE A 4 10.81 -3.28 14.74
N ALA A 5 10.41 -2.11 15.27
CA ALA A 5 9.07 -1.93 15.81
C ALA A 5 8.07 -1.83 14.67
N VAL A 6 7.04 -2.67 14.67
CA VAL A 6 6.03 -2.73 13.62
C VAL A 6 4.69 -2.34 14.20
N THR A 7 4.20 -1.16 13.84
CA THR A 7 2.83 -0.76 14.18
C THR A 7 1.82 -1.38 13.21
N GLY A 8 0.59 -1.60 13.67
CA GLY A 8 -0.37 -2.34 12.84
C GLY A 8 0.08 -3.77 12.53
N ALA A 9 0.83 -4.39 13.44
CA ALA A 9 1.58 -5.64 13.28
C ALA A 9 0.74 -6.85 12.83
N ASN A 10 -0.59 -6.79 12.98
CA ASN A 10 -1.54 -7.82 12.53
C ASN A 10 -2.13 -7.51 11.13
N GLY A 11 -1.74 -6.39 10.52
CA GLY A 11 -2.15 -6.02 9.16
C GLY A 11 -1.50 -6.91 8.10
N TYR A 12 -2.08 -6.92 6.90
CA TYR A 12 -1.64 -7.79 5.82
C TYR A 12 -0.17 -7.57 5.44
N LEU A 13 0.19 -6.34 5.09
CA LEU A 13 1.58 -6.00 4.71
C LEU A 13 2.57 -6.26 5.86
N ALA A 14 2.21 -5.80 7.07
CA ALA A 14 3.06 -6.00 8.23
C ALA A 14 3.33 -7.48 8.51
N SER A 15 2.31 -8.33 8.35
CA SER A 15 2.45 -9.79 8.54
C SER A 15 3.35 -10.42 7.48
N LEU A 16 3.24 -10.00 6.22
CA LEU A 16 4.11 -10.47 5.14
C LEU A 16 5.57 -10.06 5.38
N VAL A 17 5.83 -8.79 5.69
CA VAL A 17 7.18 -8.29 5.96
C VAL A 17 7.82 -9.06 7.12
N GLN A 18 7.08 -9.30 8.21
CA GLN A 18 7.57 -10.09 9.33
C GLN A 18 7.87 -11.54 8.95
N LEU A 19 7.00 -12.18 8.16
CA LEU A 19 7.17 -13.56 7.72
C LEU A 19 8.41 -13.73 6.83
N TYR A 20 8.58 -12.86 5.86
CA TYR A 20 9.67 -12.96 4.86
C TYR A 20 11.03 -12.53 5.41
N ASN A 21 11.06 -11.76 6.49
CA ASN A 21 12.30 -11.18 7.03
C ASN A 21 12.62 -11.62 8.46
N LYS A 22 11.96 -12.66 8.98
CA LYS A 22 12.13 -13.16 10.36
C LYS A 22 13.55 -13.58 10.73
N ASP A 23 14.33 -13.99 9.72
CA ASP A 23 15.71 -14.44 9.90
C ASP A 23 16.74 -13.28 9.73
N ARG A 24 16.24 -12.08 9.30
CA ARG A 24 17.05 -10.88 9.07
C ARG A 24 16.90 -9.84 10.17
N PHE A 25 15.70 -9.72 10.75
CA PHE A 25 15.35 -8.72 11.76
C PHE A 25 14.65 -9.34 12.96
N GLU A 26 14.82 -8.70 14.12
CA GLU A 26 13.99 -8.95 15.29
C GLU A 26 12.78 -8.00 15.23
N PHE A 27 11.57 -8.55 15.18
CA PHE A 27 10.35 -7.74 15.07
C PHE A 27 9.68 -7.54 16.43
N VAL A 28 9.53 -6.27 16.84
CA VAL A 28 8.75 -5.86 18.00
C VAL A 28 7.35 -5.47 17.53
N ARG A 29 6.38 -6.32 17.80
CA ARG A 29 5.01 -6.17 17.30
C ARG A 29 4.21 -5.21 18.16
N VAL A 30 3.61 -4.19 17.54
CA VAL A 30 2.73 -3.22 18.19
C VAL A 30 1.38 -3.20 17.50
N SER A 31 0.33 -3.47 18.27
CA SER A 31 -1.05 -3.48 17.80
C SER A 31 -1.90 -2.48 18.58
N ARG A 32 -3.13 -2.24 18.13
CA ARG A 32 -4.11 -1.41 18.85
C ARG A 32 -4.56 -1.97 20.22
N ARG A 33 -4.06 -3.15 20.61
CA ARG A 33 -4.28 -3.70 21.96
C ARG A 33 -3.19 -3.25 22.94
N ASP A 34 -2.04 -2.84 22.40
CA ASP A 34 -0.87 -2.46 23.16
C ASP A 34 -0.89 -0.94 23.46
N VAL A 35 -1.41 -0.14 22.53
CA VAL A 35 -1.51 1.32 22.63
C VAL A 35 -2.75 1.84 21.92
N ASP A 36 -3.45 2.79 22.53
CA ASP A 36 -4.55 3.53 21.89
C ASP A 36 -3.98 4.70 21.08
N TYR A 37 -4.09 4.60 19.76
CA TYR A 37 -3.61 5.64 18.84
C TYR A 37 -4.46 6.92 18.85
N THR A 38 -5.59 6.92 19.54
CA THR A 38 -6.40 8.14 19.73
C THR A 38 -5.95 8.97 20.96
N ASP A 39 -5.12 8.39 21.81
CA ASP A 39 -4.51 9.04 22.99
C ASP A 39 -3.01 9.30 22.73
N LEU A 40 -2.65 10.55 22.41
CA LEU A 40 -1.28 10.93 22.08
C LEU A 40 -0.33 10.82 23.26
N ASP A 41 -0.81 11.00 24.50
CA ASP A 41 0.02 10.83 25.71
C ASP A 41 0.34 9.35 25.92
N ALA A 42 -0.64 8.45 25.69
CA ALA A 42 -0.41 7.01 25.70
C ALA A 42 0.56 6.59 24.59
N VAL A 43 0.43 7.13 23.37
CA VAL A 43 1.35 6.91 22.25
C VAL A 43 2.77 7.34 22.65
N ARG A 44 2.94 8.55 23.17
CA ARG A 44 4.24 9.08 23.61
C ARG A 44 4.86 8.21 24.70
N ALA A 45 4.11 7.88 25.74
CA ALA A 45 4.60 7.06 26.84
C ALA A 45 5.04 5.66 26.37
N TYR A 46 4.23 5.01 25.54
CA TYR A 46 4.49 3.68 25.02
C TYR A 46 5.76 3.63 24.15
N PHE A 47 5.86 4.48 23.13
CA PHE A 47 6.97 4.43 22.18
C PHE A 47 8.28 4.96 22.75
N ASN A 48 8.27 5.86 23.72
CA ASN A 48 9.47 6.25 24.46
C ASN A 48 10.05 5.10 25.30
N GLY A 49 9.19 4.21 25.82
CA GLY A 49 9.61 3.02 26.56
C GLY A 49 10.01 1.84 25.69
N LEU A 50 9.72 1.89 24.37
CA LEU A 50 9.97 0.77 23.47
C LEU A 50 11.41 0.81 22.94
N ASP A 51 12.10 -0.33 22.95
CA ASP A 51 13.44 -0.44 22.36
C ASP A 51 13.37 -0.95 20.92
N PHE A 52 13.89 -0.15 19.96
CA PHE A 52 13.94 -0.46 18.52
C PHE A 52 14.99 0.40 17.81
N ASP A 53 15.46 -0.07 16.66
CA ASP A 53 16.36 0.65 15.76
C ASP A 53 15.60 1.32 14.60
N ILE A 54 14.55 0.66 14.10
CA ILE A 54 13.73 1.11 12.98
C ILE A 54 12.27 1.03 13.38
N MET A 55 11.50 2.04 13.07
CA MET A 55 10.04 2.05 13.13
C MET A 55 9.46 1.73 11.75
N PHE A 56 8.76 0.61 11.60
CA PHE A 56 7.96 0.31 10.41
C PHE A 56 6.50 0.62 10.72
N HIS A 57 6.06 1.82 10.33
CA HIS A 57 4.72 2.33 10.65
C HIS A 57 3.71 1.98 9.57
N THR A 58 2.87 0.98 9.86
CA THR A 58 1.78 0.53 8.98
C THR A 58 0.39 0.73 9.58
N ALA A 59 0.31 1.16 10.85
CA ALA A 59 -0.97 1.39 11.50
C ALA A 59 -1.72 2.56 10.84
N ALA A 60 -2.90 2.28 10.34
CA ALA A 60 -3.82 3.28 9.78
C ALA A 60 -5.23 2.70 9.65
N ASN A 61 -6.24 3.55 9.65
CA ASN A 61 -7.51 3.24 9.03
C ASN A 61 -7.41 3.58 7.53
N ALA A 62 -7.25 2.56 6.70
CA ALA A 62 -7.07 2.70 5.25
C ALA A 62 -8.39 2.61 4.46
N THR A 63 -9.52 2.54 5.14
CA THR A 63 -10.85 2.51 4.50
C THR A 63 -11.28 3.94 4.17
N THR A 64 -11.26 4.30 2.89
CA THR A 64 -11.66 5.65 2.45
C THR A 64 -13.04 6.04 2.98
N ALA A 65 -14.01 5.12 2.96
CA ALA A 65 -15.35 5.40 3.48
C ALA A 65 -15.36 5.74 4.98
N ASP A 66 -14.53 5.06 5.80
CA ASP A 66 -14.44 5.38 7.22
C ASP A 66 -13.81 6.76 7.43
N CYS A 67 -12.80 7.11 6.63
CA CYS A 67 -12.17 8.44 6.69
C CYS A 67 -13.14 9.56 6.28
N GLU A 68 -14.04 9.31 5.34
CA GLU A 68 -15.08 10.27 4.97
C GLU A 68 -16.19 10.37 6.03
N ASN A 69 -16.55 9.26 6.68
CA ASN A 69 -17.61 9.21 7.70
C ASN A 69 -17.15 9.79 9.05
N ASP A 70 -15.90 9.61 9.42
CA ASP A 70 -15.30 10.15 10.66
C ASP A 70 -13.91 10.76 10.37
N PRO A 71 -13.86 11.94 9.74
CA PRO A 71 -12.58 12.58 9.39
C PRO A 71 -11.74 12.91 10.63
N ALA A 72 -12.35 13.36 11.71
CA ALA A 72 -11.62 13.77 12.91
C ALA A 72 -11.02 12.57 13.67
N GLY A 73 -11.80 11.51 13.86
CA GLY A 73 -11.30 10.30 14.54
C GLY A 73 -10.23 9.59 13.73
N THR A 74 -10.40 9.50 12.40
CA THR A 74 -9.38 8.90 11.54
C THR A 74 -8.14 9.77 11.39
N HIS A 75 -8.26 11.09 11.36
CA HIS A 75 -7.12 12.02 11.36
C HIS A 75 -6.26 11.82 12.62
N ARG A 76 -6.88 11.67 13.79
CA ARG A 76 -6.16 11.41 15.03
C ARG A 76 -5.27 10.17 14.95
N VAL A 77 -5.78 9.09 14.36
CA VAL A 77 -5.03 7.82 14.19
C VAL A 77 -4.03 7.90 13.03
N ASN A 78 -4.47 8.38 11.87
CA ASN A 78 -3.68 8.33 10.63
C ASN A 78 -2.62 9.41 10.54
N THR A 79 -2.86 10.57 11.18
CA THR A 79 -2.00 11.75 11.09
C THR A 79 -1.35 12.08 12.42
N GLU A 80 -2.13 12.44 13.44
CA GLU A 80 -1.56 12.97 14.69
C GLU A 80 -0.69 11.93 15.40
N ALA A 81 -1.17 10.69 15.56
CA ALA A 81 -0.41 9.61 16.17
C ALA A 81 0.82 9.22 15.32
N ALA A 82 0.70 9.21 14.00
CA ALA A 82 1.83 8.92 13.12
C ALA A 82 2.93 9.98 13.21
N ILE A 83 2.55 11.27 13.25
CA ILE A 83 3.49 12.39 13.44
C ILE A 83 4.12 12.32 14.83
N GLU A 84 3.35 11.97 15.87
CA GLU A 84 3.90 11.83 17.24
C GLU A 84 4.95 10.71 17.28
N ILE A 85 4.70 9.57 16.64
CA ILE A 85 5.68 8.47 16.51
C ILE A 85 6.91 8.94 15.72
N ALA A 86 6.72 9.71 14.65
CA ALA A 86 7.81 10.28 13.85
C ALA A 86 8.69 11.25 14.67
N ARG A 87 8.07 12.08 15.55
CA ARG A 87 8.80 12.95 16.48
C ARG A 87 9.66 12.13 17.44
N ILE A 88 9.11 11.07 18.03
CA ILE A 88 9.84 10.18 18.92
C ILE A 88 11.02 9.51 18.19
N CYS A 89 10.82 9.06 16.95
CA CYS A 89 11.88 8.50 16.13
C CYS A 89 13.01 9.53 15.92
N ARG A 90 12.67 10.77 15.54
CA ARG A 90 13.63 11.87 15.38
C ARG A 90 14.38 12.19 16.69
N GLU A 91 13.66 12.33 17.81
CA GLU A 91 14.25 12.65 19.12
C GLU A 91 15.22 11.57 19.63
N ARG A 92 15.08 10.35 19.14
CA ARG A 92 15.88 9.18 19.52
C ARG A 92 16.87 8.73 18.46
N ASP A 93 17.06 9.49 17.38
CA ASP A 93 17.89 9.12 16.22
C ASP A 93 17.52 7.73 15.68
N ARG A 94 16.23 7.48 15.46
CA ARG A 94 15.70 6.24 14.92
C ARG A 94 15.08 6.47 13.56
N ARG A 95 15.38 5.57 12.62
CA ARG A 95 14.76 5.57 11.30
C ARG A 95 13.28 5.26 11.38
N MET A 96 12.44 6.00 10.64
CA MET A 96 11.04 5.65 10.42
C MET A 96 10.78 5.31 8.97
N ILE A 97 10.17 4.16 8.72
CA ILE A 97 9.63 3.75 7.43
C ILE A 97 8.11 3.90 7.50
N PHE A 98 7.58 4.85 6.77
CA PHE A 98 6.16 5.19 6.75
C PHE A 98 5.50 4.72 5.46
N ILE A 99 4.33 4.07 5.59
CA ILE A 99 3.54 3.64 4.44
C ILE A 99 2.57 4.74 4.05
N SER A 100 2.83 5.34 2.89
CA SER A 100 1.98 6.33 2.21
C SER A 100 1.21 5.68 1.04
N THR A 101 0.64 6.46 0.14
CA THR A 101 -0.32 5.99 -0.87
C THR A 101 -0.34 6.90 -2.10
N GLU A 102 -0.70 6.36 -3.27
CA GLU A 102 -1.00 7.15 -4.48
C GLU A 102 -2.23 8.05 -4.31
N GLN A 103 -3.08 7.79 -3.28
CA GLN A 103 -4.28 8.62 -3.03
C GLN A 103 -3.95 10.07 -2.68
N ILE A 104 -2.71 10.37 -2.34
CA ILE A 104 -2.25 11.78 -2.19
C ILE A 104 -2.35 12.57 -3.49
N PHE A 105 -2.45 11.91 -4.65
CA PHE A 105 -2.57 12.53 -5.98
C PHE A 105 -3.99 12.50 -6.57
N ASN A 106 -4.99 12.00 -5.85
CA ASN A 106 -6.33 11.75 -6.41
C ASN A 106 -7.12 13.01 -6.78
N GLY A 107 -6.65 14.18 -6.41
CA GLY A 107 -7.16 15.49 -6.82
C GLY A 107 -6.45 16.10 -8.02
N LYS A 108 -5.32 15.52 -8.48
CA LYS A 108 -4.60 16.01 -9.66
C LYS A 108 -5.47 15.90 -10.92
N THR A 109 -5.34 16.90 -11.78
CA THR A 109 -6.00 16.95 -13.10
C THR A 109 -5.07 16.53 -14.22
N GLU A 110 -3.76 16.68 -14.01
CA GLU A 110 -2.72 16.22 -14.92
C GLU A 110 -2.62 14.69 -14.86
N PRO A 111 -2.32 14.05 -15.99
CA PRO A 111 -2.12 12.59 -16.00
C PRO A 111 -0.80 12.19 -15.34
N GLY A 112 -0.78 11.04 -14.65
CA GLY A 112 0.44 10.36 -14.24
C GLY A 112 1.21 9.72 -15.42
N PRO A 113 2.34 9.06 -15.16
CA PRO A 113 2.83 8.72 -13.83
C PRO A 113 3.47 9.90 -13.10
N PHE A 114 3.22 10.00 -11.79
CA PHE A 114 3.78 11.06 -10.93
C PHE A 114 5.12 10.61 -10.35
N THR A 115 6.09 11.52 -10.32
CA THR A 115 7.37 11.37 -9.63
C THR A 115 7.26 11.77 -8.15
N GLU A 116 8.29 11.48 -7.34
CA GLU A 116 8.28 11.72 -5.90
C GLU A 116 8.26 13.20 -5.51
N ASP A 117 8.72 14.07 -6.39
CA ASP A 117 8.78 15.54 -6.22
C ASP A 117 7.47 16.26 -6.55
N VAL A 118 6.48 15.54 -7.08
CA VAL A 118 5.15 16.13 -7.36
C VAL A 118 4.41 16.39 -6.05
N GLU A 119 3.99 17.63 -5.85
CA GLU A 119 3.22 18.05 -4.67
C GLU A 119 1.91 17.29 -4.54
N PRO A 120 1.58 16.78 -3.34
CA PRO A 120 0.29 16.15 -3.07
C PRO A 120 -0.90 17.06 -3.38
N ALA A 121 -1.97 16.48 -3.91
CA ALA A 121 -3.25 17.17 -4.14
C ALA A 121 -4.39 16.16 -3.99
N SER A 122 -4.70 15.79 -2.75
CA SER A 122 -5.80 14.87 -2.46
C SER A 122 -7.11 15.60 -2.25
N VAL A 123 -8.21 14.94 -2.65
CA VAL A 123 -9.60 15.37 -2.40
C VAL A 123 -10.33 14.42 -1.45
N THR A 124 -9.67 13.37 -0.97
CA THR A 124 -10.22 12.45 0.01
C THR A 124 -9.55 12.62 1.37
N ASN A 125 -10.29 12.48 2.46
CA ASN A 125 -9.74 12.59 3.81
C ASN A 125 -8.58 11.60 4.03
N TYR A 126 -8.69 10.37 3.56
CA TYR A 126 -7.59 9.40 3.66
C TYR A 126 -6.30 9.90 2.99
N GLY A 127 -6.41 10.38 1.75
CA GLY A 127 -5.25 10.89 1.02
C GLY A 127 -4.66 12.16 1.65
N ILE A 128 -5.49 13.08 2.15
CA ILE A 128 -5.07 14.28 2.88
C ILE A 128 -4.29 13.88 4.13
N GLN A 129 -4.85 12.99 4.95
CA GLN A 129 -4.22 12.51 6.18
C GLN A 129 -2.85 11.85 5.94
N LYS A 130 -2.72 11.07 4.86
CA LYS A 130 -1.45 10.46 4.48
C LYS A 130 -0.43 11.48 3.97
N ALA A 131 -0.89 12.46 3.18
CA ALA A 131 -0.05 13.54 2.66
C ALA A 131 0.51 14.44 3.78
N GLU A 132 -0.27 14.73 4.82
CA GLU A 132 0.19 15.52 5.96
C GLU A 132 1.38 14.86 6.68
N VAL A 133 1.34 13.54 6.92
CA VAL A 133 2.45 12.81 7.54
C VAL A 133 3.65 12.75 6.60
N ASP A 134 3.42 12.45 5.32
CA ASP A 134 4.43 12.39 4.27
C ASP A 134 5.21 13.73 4.20
N THR A 135 4.52 14.85 4.11
CA THR A 135 5.10 16.20 4.10
C THR A 135 5.82 16.50 5.41
N TRP A 136 5.18 16.22 6.56
CA TRP A 136 5.80 16.47 7.86
C TRP A 136 7.13 15.73 8.02
N MET A 137 7.22 14.47 7.60
CA MET A 137 8.46 13.69 7.66
C MET A 137 9.56 14.28 6.78
N GLN A 138 9.23 14.73 5.56
CA GLN A 138 10.18 15.38 4.65
C GLN A 138 10.75 16.66 5.21
N GLU A 139 9.95 17.44 5.93
CA GLU A 139 10.34 18.73 6.48
C GLU A 139 11.09 18.63 7.82
N ASN A 140 10.90 17.53 8.57
CA ASN A 140 11.31 17.46 9.97
C ASN A 140 12.24 16.30 10.32
N MET A 141 12.47 15.31 9.45
CA MET A 141 13.30 14.16 9.75
C MET A 141 14.51 14.06 8.83
N ASP A 142 15.66 13.69 9.39
CA ASP A 142 16.89 13.42 8.63
C ASP A 142 16.98 11.95 8.19
N ASP A 143 16.47 11.01 9.00
CA ASP A 143 16.51 9.58 8.71
C ASP A 143 15.10 8.96 8.62
N TYR A 144 14.58 8.90 7.40
CA TYR A 144 13.23 8.41 7.13
C TYR A 144 13.11 7.76 5.75
N LEU A 145 12.10 6.92 5.60
CA LEU A 145 11.61 6.46 4.32
C LEU A 145 10.09 6.64 4.26
N VAL A 146 9.62 7.34 3.26
CA VAL A 146 8.20 7.35 2.90
C VAL A 146 8.03 6.46 1.67
N LEU A 147 7.27 5.38 1.82
CA LEU A 147 6.96 4.46 0.72
C LEU A 147 5.54 4.71 0.25
N ARG A 148 5.37 5.27 -0.94
CA ARG A 148 4.07 5.47 -1.58
C ARG A 148 3.73 4.25 -2.41
N PHE A 149 2.61 3.63 -2.08
CA PHE A 149 2.10 2.44 -2.76
C PHE A 149 0.89 2.77 -3.60
N SER A 150 0.67 1.93 -4.59
CA SER A 150 -0.59 1.85 -5.29
C SER A 150 -1.42 0.65 -4.79
N TRP A 151 -2.47 0.31 -5.48
CA TRP A 151 -3.45 -0.70 -5.08
C TRP A 151 -2.80 -2.06 -4.86
N MET A 152 -2.72 -2.46 -3.60
CA MET A 152 -2.00 -3.66 -3.18
C MET A 152 -2.81 -4.93 -3.42
N PHE A 153 -2.15 -5.97 -3.90
CA PHE A 153 -2.69 -7.32 -4.02
C PHE A 153 -1.66 -8.37 -3.58
N GLY A 154 -2.09 -9.61 -3.44
CA GLY A 154 -1.19 -10.72 -3.11
C GLY A 154 -1.91 -11.88 -2.46
N MET A 155 -1.12 -12.88 -2.04
CA MET A 155 -1.60 -14.10 -1.43
C MET A 155 -2.23 -13.88 -0.06
N ALA A 156 -3.30 -14.62 0.23
CA ALA A 156 -3.86 -14.67 1.58
C ALA A 156 -2.88 -15.38 2.55
N LEU A 157 -2.78 -14.84 3.76
CA LEU A 157 -2.08 -15.51 4.85
C LEU A 157 -3.10 -16.12 5.82
N PRO A 158 -2.80 -17.25 6.47
CA PRO A 158 -3.65 -17.80 7.51
C PRO A 158 -3.91 -16.77 8.61
N HIS A 159 -5.17 -16.61 8.99
CA HIS A 159 -5.63 -15.71 10.05
C HIS A 159 -5.38 -14.21 9.82
N VAL A 160 -4.93 -13.79 8.63
CA VAL A 160 -4.73 -12.39 8.26
C VAL A 160 -5.70 -12.03 7.14
N LYS A 161 -6.50 -10.97 7.35
CA LYS A 161 -7.39 -10.48 6.30
C LYS A 161 -6.55 -9.94 5.13
N PRO A 162 -6.62 -10.54 3.94
CA PRO A 162 -5.85 -10.07 2.79
C PRO A 162 -6.35 -8.72 2.31
N SER A 163 -5.47 -7.95 1.67
CA SER A 163 -5.91 -6.88 0.79
C SER A 163 -6.48 -7.55 -0.47
N PRO A 164 -7.76 -7.37 -0.81
CA PRO A 164 -8.32 -8.04 -1.98
C PRO A 164 -7.68 -7.55 -3.28
N GLY A 165 -7.34 -6.27 -3.35
CA GLY A 165 -6.78 -5.67 -4.56
C GLY A 165 -7.61 -5.99 -5.80
N ILE A 166 -7.00 -5.85 -6.96
CA ILE A 166 -7.67 -6.20 -8.23
C ILE A 166 -7.82 -7.72 -8.39
N VAL A 167 -6.79 -8.49 -8.03
CA VAL A 167 -6.79 -9.96 -8.15
C VAL A 167 -7.90 -10.56 -7.31
N GLY A 168 -8.00 -10.18 -6.04
CA GLY A 168 -9.05 -10.69 -5.15
C GLY A 168 -10.46 -10.32 -5.60
N ASN A 169 -10.65 -9.12 -6.18
CA ASN A 169 -11.95 -8.70 -6.71
C ASN A 169 -12.33 -9.52 -7.95
N VAL A 170 -11.40 -9.77 -8.87
CA VAL A 170 -11.62 -10.61 -10.06
C VAL A 170 -11.91 -12.05 -9.65
N VAL A 171 -11.06 -12.63 -8.78
CA VAL A 171 -11.27 -14.01 -8.28
C VAL A 171 -12.64 -14.15 -7.61
N LYS A 172 -13.04 -13.17 -6.77
CA LYS A 172 -14.35 -13.18 -6.13
C LYS A 172 -15.48 -13.14 -7.16
N ALA A 173 -15.41 -12.22 -8.14
CA ALA A 173 -16.43 -12.09 -9.18
C ALA A 173 -16.61 -13.41 -9.94
N LEU A 174 -15.51 -14.04 -10.35
CA LEU A 174 -15.52 -15.31 -11.07
C LEU A 174 -15.97 -16.48 -10.20
N ALA A 175 -15.53 -16.58 -8.94
CA ALA A 175 -15.90 -17.65 -8.04
C ALA A 175 -17.39 -17.63 -7.65
N THR A 176 -17.95 -16.44 -7.45
CA THR A 176 -19.37 -16.27 -7.09
C THR A 176 -20.30 -16.10 -8.28
N ASP A 177 -19.78 -16.17 -9.51
CA ASP A 177 -20.50 -15.93 -10.77
C ASP A 177 -21.32 -14.61 -10.76
N THR A 178 -20.69 -13.54 -10.23
CA THR A 178 -21.35 -12.26 -10.00
C THR A 178 -20.83 -11.20 -10.95
N PRO A 179 -21.68 -10.59 -11.81
CA PRO A 179 -21.29 -9.46 -12.64
C PRO A 179 -20.69 -8.33 -11.79
N THR A 180 -19.46 -7.94 -12.09
CA THR A 180 -18.71 -6.92 -11.35
C THR A 180 -18.19 -5.87 -12.31
N LEU A 181 -18.44 -4.61 -11.98
CA LEU A 181 -18.09 -3.45 -12.81
C LEU A 181 -16.71 -2.92 -12.43
N PHE A 182 -15.81 -2.79 -13.41
CA PHE A 182 -14.49 -2.18 -13.30
C PHE A 182 -14.42 -0.91 -14.16
N THR A 183 -13.96 0.20 -13.60
CA THR A 183 -13.97 1.48 -14.32
C THR A 183 -12.97 1.52 -15.48
N VAL A 184 -13.40 2.11 -16.59
CA VAL A 184 -12.53 2.41 -17.74
C VAL A 184 -11.87 3.79 -17.61
N ASN A 185 -12.32 4.62 -16.67
CA ASN A 185 -11.94 6.02 -16.52
C ASN A 185 -10.86 6.24 -15.43
N GLU A 186 -10.12 5.19 -15.07
CA GLU A 186 -9.06 5.28 -14.07
C GLU A 186 -7.87 4.39 -14.43
N LYS A 187 -6.67 4.96 -14.37
CA LYS A 187 -5.39 4.24 -14.39
C LYS A 187 -4.70 4.35 -13.05
N ARG A 188 -4.07 3.26 -12.62
CA ARG A 188 -3.18 3.23 -11.45
C ARG A 188 -2.14 2.12 -11.60
N CYS A 189 -1.02 2.26 -10.94
CA CYS A 189 -0.09 1.16 -10.75
C CYS A 189 -0.67 0.14 -9.76
N MET A 190 0.01 -0.98 -9.62
CA MET A 190 -0.35 -2.04 -8.67
C MET A 190 0.87 -2.36 -7.79
N THR A 191 0.64 -2.89 -6.60
CA THR A 191 1.70 -3.30 -5.68
C THR A 191 1.50 -4.75 -5.28
N TYR A 192 2.40 -5.63 -5.74
CA TYR A 192 2.42 -7.02 -5.28
C TYR A 192 3.09 -7.09 -3.90
N ALA A 193 2.29 -7.43 -2.89
CA ALA A 193 2.71 -7.32 -1.49
C ALA A 193 3.83 -8.30 -1.10
N GLN A 194 3.84 -9.50 -1.66
CA GLN A 194 4.92 -10.47 -1.45
C GLN A 194 6.24 -9.99 -2.03
N HIS A 195 6.20 -9.34 -3.21
CA HIS A 195 7.39 -8.77 -3.83
C HIS A 195 8.02 -7.69 -2.95
N LEU A 196 7.18 -6.80 -2.37
CA LEU A 196 7.66 -5.81 -1.42
C LEU A 196 8.25 -6.47 -0.17
N ALA A 197 7.57 -7.47 0.39
CA ALA A 197 8.03 -8.15 1.59
C ALA A 197 9.36 -8.87 1.38
N ASP A 198 9.59 -9.45 0.20
CA ASP A 198 10.83 -10.10 -0.20
C ASP A 198 12.00 -9.10 -0.25
N GLN A 199 11.76 -7.91 -0.80
CA GLN A 199 12.78 -6.86 -0.92
C GLN A 199 12.88 -5.94 0.29
N PHE A 200 12.05 -6.12 1.33
CA PHE A 200 11.99 -5.20 2.46
C PHE A 200 13.35 -4.98 3.13
N GLY A 201 14.19 -6.00 3.17
CA GLY A 201 15.53 -5.86 3.73
C GLY A 201 16.43 -4.90 2.97
N ALA A 202 16.33 -4.86 1.63
CA ALA A 202 17.03 -3.88 0.80
C ALA A 202 16.37 -2.49 0.91
N ILE A 203 15.05 -2.46 0.93
CA ILE A 203 14.28 -1.21 1.12
C ILE A 203 14.64 -0.52 2.43
N ALA A 204 14.80 -1.26 3.52
CA ALA A 204 15.15 -0.70 4.83
C ALA A 204 16.55 -0.05 4.88
N GLU A 205 17.41 -0.33 3.89
CA GLU A 205 18.75 0.25 3.75
C GLU A 205 18.82 1.42 2.75
N LEU A 206 17.73 1.76 2.07
CA LEU A 206 17.71 2.86 1.11
C LEU A 206 18.11 4.19 1.78
N PRO A 207 18.75 5.12 1.06
CA PRO A 207 18.93 6.49 1.53
C PRO A 207 17.62 7.14 1.97
N SER A 208 17.68 8.04 2.95
CA SER A 208 16.50 8.79 3.41
C SER A 208 15.79 9.47 2.24
N GLY A 209 14.46 9.44 2.27
CA GLY A 209 13.65 10.10 1.25
C GLY A 209 12.31 9.42 0.97
N VAL A 210 11.64 9.94 -0.04
CA VAL A 210 10.38 9.43 -0.57
C VAL A 210 10.66 8.50 -1.74
N TYR A 211 9.96 7.37 -1.80
CA TYR A 211 10.07 6.39 -2.88
C TYR A 211 8.71 5.84 -3.26
N HIS A 212 8.52 5.62 -4.55
CA HIS A 212 7.35 4.93 -5.08
C HIS A 212 7.64 3.44 -5.26
N PHE A 213 6.82 2.57 -4.66
CA PHE A 213 6.91 1.13 -4.83
C PHE A 213 5.65 0.61 -5.50
N ALA A 214 5.67 0.50 -6.80
CA ALA A 214 4.55 -0.02 -7.59
C ALA A 214 5.06 -0.58 -8.91
N SER A 215 4.45 -1.66 -9.40
CA SER A 215 4.72 -2.21 -10.73
C SER A 215 4.15 -1.33 -11.83
N ASP A 216 4.84 -1.25 -12.95
CA ASP A 216 4.39 -0.47 -14.10
C ASP A 216 3.07 -1.03 -14.66
N ASN A 217 2.12 -0.14 -14.88
CA ASN A 217 0.84 -0.48 -15.48
C ASN A 217 0.31 0.67 -16.33
N ASP A 218 -0.05 0.37 -17.57
CA ASP A 218 -0.64 1.35 -18.50
C ASP A 218 -2.12 1.09 -18.79
N LEU A 219 -2.66 0.04 -18.16
CA LEU A 219 -4.04 -0.38 -18.35
C LEU A 219 -4.99 0.44 -17.46
N CYS A 220 -6.20 0.69 -17.93
CA CYS A 220 -7.27 1.14 -17.05
C CYS A 220 -7.68 0.00 -16.09
N THR A 221 -8.47 0.32 -15.07
CA THR A 221 -8.87 -0.68 -14.06
C THR A 221 -9.66 -1.85 -14.69
N TYR A 222 -10.47 -1.60 -15.71
CA TYR A 222 -11.18 -2.66 -16.45
C TYR A 222 -10.22 -3.55 -17.24
N ASP A 223 -9.30 -2.98 -18.02
CA ASP A 223 -8.34 -3.75 -18.80
C ASP A 223 -7.39 -4.56 -17.88
N ALA A 224 -7.00 -3.98 -16.76
CA ALA A 224 -6.23 -4.69 -15.73
C ALA A 224 -7.01 -5.89 -15.13
N ALA A 225 -8.33 -5.72 -14.90
CA ALA A 225 -9.17 -6.84 -14.45
C ALA A 225 -9.33 -7.91 -15.55
N ARG A 226 -9.40 -7.51 -16.82
CA ARG A 226 -9.42 -8.44 -17.97
C ARG A 226 -8.10 -9.21 -18.12
N LEU A 227 -6.95 -8.54 -17.91
CA LEU A 227 -5.64 -9.22 -17.88
C LEU A 227 -5.60 -10.30 -16.81
N VAL A 228 -5.97 -9.97 -15.55
CA VAL A 228 -6.03 -10.94 -14.46
C VAL A 228 -6.95 -12.11 -14.82
N ALA A 229 -8.16 -11.83 -15.33
CA ALA A 229 -9.12 -12.85 -15.70
C ALA A 229 -8.60 -13.75 -16.83
N GLY A 230 -7.90 -13.18 -17.84
CA GLY A 230 -7.24 -13.94 -18.92
C GLY A 230 -6.19 -14.91 -18.38
N LYS A 231 -5.32 -14.45 -17.45
CA LYS A 231 -4.32 -15.32 -16.78
C LYS A 231 -4.98 -16.45 -15.99
N LEU A 232 -6.15 -16.21 -15.36
CA LEU A 232 -6.91 -17.25 -14.67
C LEU A 232 -7.53 -18.26 -15.64
N VAL A 233 -7.90 -17.84 -16.85
CA VAL A 233 -8.37 -18.77 -17.93
C VAL A 233 -7.20 -19.62 -18.40
N GLU A 234 -6.03 -19.05 -18.67
CA GLU A 234 -4.81 -19.77 -19.05
C GLU A 234 -4.40 -20.82 -18.00
N ALA A 235 -4.58 -20.49 -16.73
CA ALA A 235 -4.33 -21.40 -15.61
C ALA A 235 -5.44 -22.46 -15.40
N GLY A 236 -6.52 -22.45 -16.19
CA GLY A 236 -7.64 -23.39 -16.05
C GLY A 236 -8.55 -23.14 -14.82
N ILE A 237 -8.44 -21.98 -14.18
CA ILE A 237 -9.21 -21.59 -13.00
C ILE A 237 -10.58 -21.00 -13.37
N ALA A 238 -10.67 -20.36 -14.53
CA ALA A 238 -11.89 -19.76 -15.04
C ALA A 238 -12.14 -20.17 -16.49
N THR A 239 -13.36 -19.90 -17.01
CA THR A 239 -13.67 -20.07 -18.44
C THR A 239 -13.90 -18.73 -19.12
N PRO A 240 -13.64 -18.62 -20.46
CA PRO A 240 -13.89 -17.39 -21.19
C PRO A 240 -15.32 -16.87 -21.05
N GLU A 241 -16.32 -17.75 -21.07
CA GLU A 241 -17.74 -17.38 -20.97
C GLU A 241 -18.07 -16.79 -19.60
N ARG A 242 -17.43 -17.28 -18.53
CA ARG A 242 -17.58 -16.71 -17.19
C ARG A 242 -16.93 -15.34 -17.09
N VAL A 243 -15.76 -15.16 -17.71
CA VAL A 243 -15.07 -13.85 -17.76
C VAL A 243 -15.96 -12.81 -18.47
N GLU A 244 -16.51 -13.13 -19.63
CA GLU A 244 -17.41 -12.23 -20.37
C GLU A 244 -18.65 -11.83 -19.56
N ARG A 245 -19.17 -12.73 -18.75
CA ARG A 245 -20.36 -12.47 -17.92
C ARG A 245 -20.05 -11.68 -16.66
N CYS A 246 -18.87 -11.89 -16.04
CA CYS A 246 -18.57 -11.38 -14.70
C CYS A 246 -17.69 -10.14 -14.69
N ILE A 247 -16.83 -9.93 -15.67
CA ILE A 247 -15.89 -8.80 -15.71
C ILE A 247 -16.38 -7.78 -16.73
N LEU A 248 -17.05 -6.74 -16.23
CA LEU A 248 -17.78 -5.79 -17.05
C LEU A 248 -17.19 -4.37 -16.94
N PRO A 249 -17.22 -3.58 -18.04
CA PRO A 249 -16.76 -2.20 -18.03
C PRO A 249 -17.75 -1.30 -17.28
N ASN A 250 -17.23 -0.38 -16.49
CA ASN A 250 -17.97 0.73 -15.89
C ASN A 250 -17.56 2.03 -16.59
N THR A 251 -18.39 2.51 -17.47
CA THR A 251 -18.18 3.75 -18.24
C THR A 251 -18.69 4.99 -17.51
N GLU A 252 -19.53 4.81 -16.48
CA GLU A 252 -20.17 5.92 -15.76
C GLU A 252 -19.31 6.41 -14.58
N ARG A 253 -18.63 5.47 -13.90
CA ARG A 253 -17.77 5.84 -12.77
C ARG A 253 -16.61 6.71 -13.27
N TYR A 254 -16.49 7.93 -12.72
CA TYR A 254 -15.50 8.93 -13.10
C TYR A 254 -15.57 9.38 -14.58
N ALA A 255 -16.78 9.35 -15.18
CA ALA A 255 -17.01 9.83 -16.53
C ALA A 255 -16.80 11.35 -16.69
N ASP A 256 -16.90 12.08 -15.58
CA ASP A 256 -16.66 13.54 -15.50
C ASP A 256 -15.18 13.88 -15.70
N ARG A 257 -14.28 13.01 -15.29
CA ARG A 257 -12.82 13.22 -15.38
C ARG A 257 -12.08 11.90 -15.34
N PHE A 258 -11.28 11.62 -16.36
CA PHE A 258 -10.34 10.51 -16.35
C PHE A 258 -9.33 10.70 -15.20
N ARG A 259 -9.05 9.64 -14.45
CA ARG A 259 -8.14 9.64 -13.31
C ARG A 259 -6.90 8.83 -13.64
N ASP A 260 -5.73 9.44 -13.47
CA ASP A 260 -4.45 8.78 -13.66
C ASP A 260 -3.57 8.97 -12.44
N PHE A 261 -3.55 7.95 -11.57
CA PHE A 261 -2.80 7.94 -10.31
C PHE A 261 -1.54 7.08 -10.38
N ARG A 262 -1.06 6.81 -11.59
CA ARG A 262 0.15 6.03 -11.73
C ARG A 262 1.33 6.72 -11.07
N LEU A 263 2.19 5.90 -10.47
CA LEU A 263 3.42 6.32 -9.81
C LEU A 263 4.61 6.01 -10.73
N ASP A 264 5.53 6.93 -10.86
CA ASP A 264 6.84 6.68 -11.48
C ASP A 264 7.75 6.02 -10.44
N ALA A 265 8.23 4.83 -10.73
CA ALA A 265 9.11 4.06 -9.84
C ALA A 265 10.59 4.09 -10.28
N ALA A 266 10.98 5.03 -11.15
CA ALA A 266 12.36 5.11 -11.67
C ALA A 266 13.38 5.34 -10.55
N LYS A 267 13.06 6.16 -9.56
CA LYS A 267 13.94 6.47 -8.43
C LYS A 267 14.28 5.24 -7.59
N ILE A 268 13.29 4.44 -7.22
CA ILE A 268 13.53 3.25 -6.39
C ILE A 268 14.27 2.16 -7.18
N ARG A 269 14.00 2.03 -8.50
CA ARG A 269 14.77 1.14 -9.39
C ARG A 269 16.22 1.58 -9.50
N ALA A 270 16.49 2.87 -9.66
CA ALA A 270 17.85 3.42 -9.68
C ALA A 270 18.59 3.17 -8.35
N ALA A 271 17.88 3.01 -7.25
CA ALA A 271 18.42 2.64 -5.94
C ALA A 271 18.62 1.12 -5.75
N GLY A 272 18.40 0.31 -6.80
CA GLY A 272 18.67 -1.13 -6.80
C GLY A 272 17.50 -2.02 -6.36
N ILE A 273 16.30 -1.48 -6.23
CA ILE A 273 15.09 -2.29 -5.94
C ILE A 273 14.50 -2.78 -7.26
N GLU A 274 14.31 -4.07 -7.37
CA GLU A 274 13.72 -4.69 -8.56
C GLU A 274 12.20 -4.48 -8.56
N LEU A 275 11.67 -3.96 -9.66
CA LEU A 275 10.25 -3.81 -9.92
C LEU A 275 9.96 -4.16 -11.37
N GLY A 276 9.06 -5.09 -11.57
CA GLY A 276 8.56 -5.50 -12.88
C GLY A 276 7.32 -4.73 -13.33
N THR A 277 6.68 -5.27 -14.34
CA THR A 277 5.37 -4.86 -14.82
C THR A 277 4.26 -5.49 -13.96
N PHE A 278 3.06 -4.95 -14.04
CA PHE A 278 1.89 -5.54 -13.41
C PHE A 278 1.62 -6.97 -13.92
N GLU A 279 1.84 -7.23 -15.21
CA GLU A 279 1.65 -8.57 -15.78
C GLU A 279 2.62 -9.59 -15.17
N GLU A 280 3.91 -9.24 -15.03
CA GLU A 280 4.91 -10.09 -14.38
C GLU A 280 4.56 -10.38 -12.91
N ASP A 281 4.06 -9.37 -12.19
CA ASP A 281 3.61 -9.55 -10.80
C ASP A 281 2.35 -10.43 -10.69
N ILE A 282 1.45 -10.40 -11.67
CA ILE A 282 0.33 -11.36 -11.74
C ILE A 282 0.83 -12.77 -11.99
N ASP A 283 1.75 -12.97 -12.92
CA ASP A 283 2.34 -14.29 -13.19
C ASP A 283 3.04 -14.85 -11.95
N ARG A 284 3.81 -14.02 -11.25
CA ARG A 284 4.43 -14.37 -9.97
C ARG A 284 3.38 -14.71 -8.89
N CYS A 285 2.35 -13.89 -8.77
CA CYS A 285 1.27 -14.11 -7.81
C CYS A 285 0.55 -15.46 -8.06
N LEU A 286 0.25 -15.79 -9.31
CA LEU A 286 -0.39 -17.06 -9.64
C LEU A 286 0.52 -18.26 -9.38
N ALA A 287 1.83 -18.13 -9.64
CA ALA A 287 2.82 -19.15 -9.29
C ALA A 287 2.91 -19.35 -7.76
N ASP A 288 2.94 -18.26 -6.99
CA ASP A 288 2.95 -18.31 -5.51
C ASP A 288 1.66 -18.95 -4.95
N PHE A 289 0.52 -18.83 -5.63
CA PHE A 289 -0.72 -19.55 -5.31
C PHE A 289 -0.71 -21.03 -5.71
N GLY A 290 0.27 -21.48 -6.51
CA GLY A 290 0.30 -22.80 -7.10
C GLY A 290 -0.75 -23.00 -8.21
N TRP A 291 -1.14 -21.91 -8.88
CA TRP A 291 -2.10 -21.90 -9.99
C TRP A 291 -1.41 -21.91 -11.37
N ARG A 292 -0.09 -21.95 -11.40
CA ARG A 292 0.78 -22.09 -12.55
C ARG A 292 1.90 -23.09 -12.32
#